data_8a095821b4a46d6566128d2f8dffe130
#
_entry.id   8a095821b4a46d6566128d2f8dffe130
#
_cell.length_a   1.000
_cell.length_b   1.000
_cell.length_c   1.000
_cell.angle_alpha   90.00
_cell.angle_beta   90.00
_cell.angle_gamma   90.00
#
_symmetry.space_group_name_H-M   'P 1'
#
loop_
_entity.id
_entity.type
_entity.pdbx_description
1 polymer ?
#
loop_
_entity_poly.entity_id
_entity_poly.type
_entity_poly.pdbx_seq_one_letter_code
_entity_poly.pdbx_strand_id
1 'polypeptide(L)'
;MALPRIVLDTNCLVSALVFSRSRLSQLRTYWQAPRYIPVGCEETVSELIRVLAYPKFGLSREEIEQLLGDILPFLETYKIHGAYDPIDELHDPSDAVFIHLAQQARADLLVSGDEDILALQDKIPGLAVSSPADFLYSLTVCRKTGCAR
;
A
#
# COMPACT_ATOMS: atom_id res chain seq x y z
N MET A 1 -9.61 -20.13 -1.66
CA MET A 1 -9.22 -19.30 -0.51
C MET A 1 -9.09 -17.84 -0.93
N ALA A 2 -9.52 -16.95 -0.07
CA ALA A 2 -9.42 -15.52 -0.35
C ALA A 2 -7.96 -15.07 -0.29
N LEU A 3 -7.60 -14.16 -1.21
CA LEU A 3 -6.28 -13.56 -1.18
C LEU A 3 -6.19 -12.56 -0.01
N PRO A 4 -5.02 -12.39 0.59
CA PRO A 4 -4.86 -11.38 1.61
C PRO A 4 -5.08 -9.98 1.02
N ARG A 5 -5.69 -9.11 1.81
CA ARG A 5 -6.02 -7.74 1.45
C ARG A 5 -5.04 -6.82 2.15
N ILE A 6 -4.32 -6.02 1.37
CA ILE A 6 -3.14 -5.31 1.84
C ILE A 6 -3.28 -3.83 1.51
N VAL A 7 -3.08 -2.97 2.50
CA VAL A 7 -2.96 -1.53 2.28
C VAL A 7 -1.47 -1.20 2.12
N LEU A 8 -1.13 -0.54 1.01
CA LEU A 8 0.24 -0.08 0.75
C LEU A 8 0.25 1.44 0.86
N ASP A 9 1.22 2.00 1.57
CA ASP A 9 1.32 3.45 1.64
C ASP A 9 1.76 4.04 0.30
N THR A 10 1.63 5.36 0.16
CA THR A 10 1.92 6.04 -1.10
C THR A 10 3.35 5.80 -1.56
N ASN A 11 4.32 5.86 -0.65
CA ASN A 11 5.73 5.68 -1.01
C ASN A 11 6.00 4.27 -1.54
N CYS A 12 5.36 3.27 -0.97
CA CYS A 12 5.46 1.89 -1.46
C CYS A 12 4.89 1.76 -2.87
N LEU A 13 3.72 2.37 -3.12
CA LEU A 13 3.11 2.35 -4.45
C LEU A 13 3.96 3.08 -5.48
N VAL A 14 4.47 4.25 -5.13
CA VAL A 14 5.33 5.03 -6.03
C VAL A 14 6.59 4.24 -6.36
N SER A 15 7.22 3.65 -5.35
CA SER A 15 8.45 2.85 -5.57
C SER A 15 8.17 1.64 -6.47
N ALA A 16 7.03 1.00 -6.29
CA ALA A 16 6.66 -0.16 -7.11
C ALA A 16 6.38 0.22 -8.56
N LEU A 17 5.79 1.41 -8.78
CA LEU A 17 5.37 1.85 -10.11
C LEU A 17 6.49 2.55 -10.88
N VAL A 18 7.24 3.43 -10.23
CA VAL A 18 8.20 4.32 -10.89
C VAL A 18 9.58 3.68 -11.02
N PHE A 19 10.02 2.96 -10.00
CA PHE A 19 11.38 2.43 -9.95
C PHE A 19 11.41 0.95 -10.31
N SER A 20 11.37 0.66 -11.62
CA SER A 20 11.25 -0.71 -12.12
C SER A 20 12.44 -1.62 -11.75
N ARG A 21 13.57 -1.03 -11.40
CA ARG A 21 14.76 -1.79 -10.98
C ARG A 21 14.88 -1.94 -9.48
N SER A 22 14.00 -1.30 -8.71
CA SER A 22 14.03 -1.43 -7.27
C SER A 22 13.41 -2.76 -6.86
N ARG A 23 13.79 -3.22 -5.66
CA ARG A 23 13.22 -4.42 -5.08
C ARG A 23 11.71 -4.30 -4.91
N LEU A 24 11.22 -3.08 -4.63
CA LEU A 24 9.81 -2.83 -4.42
C LEU A 24 8.98 -2.97 -5.69
N SER A 25 9.61 -3.03 -6.88
CA SER A 25 8.88 -3.33 -8.11
C SER A 25 8.21 -4.71 -8.06
N GLN A 26 8.70 -5.61 -7.22
CA GLN A 26 8.09 -6.93 -7.04
C GLN A 26 6.69 -6.83 -6.42
N LEU A 27 6.40 -5.76 -5.67
CA LEU A 27 5.05 -5.54 -5.18
C LEU A 27 4.04 -5.52 -6.33
N ARG A 28 4.38 -4.84 -7.43
CA ARG A 28 3.53 -4.77 -8.62
C ARG A 28 3.36 -6.15 -9.25
N THR A 29 4.44 -6.89 -9.38
CA THR A 29 4.38 -8.25 -9.93
C THR A 29 3.36 -9.11 -9.19
N TYR A 30 3.37 -9.02 -7.86
CA TYR A 30 2.52 -9.86 -7.02
C TYR A 30 1.07 -9.40 -6.94
N TRP A 31 0.76 -8.13 -7.22
CA TRP A 31 -0.66 -7.76 -7.33
C TRP A 31 -1.21 -8.05 -8.72
N GLN A 32 -0.38 -7.99 -9.76
CA GLN A 32 -0.82 -8.25 -11.14
C GLN A 32 -0.99 -9.75 -11.41
N ALA A 33 -0.12 -10.59 -10.85
CA ALA A 33 -0.27 -12.05 -10.86
C ALA A 33 -0.75 -12.47 -9.46
N PRO A 34 -2.06 -12.36 -9.18
CA PRO A 34 -2.52 -11.99 -7.84
C PRO A 34 -2.09 -12.96 -6.74
N ARG A 35 -1.17 -12.47 -5.91
CA ARG A 35 -0.80 -13.08 -4.65
C ARG A 35 -1.43 -12.34 -3.49
N TYR A 36 -1.91 -11.13 -3.71
CA TYR A 36 -2.64 -10.33 -2.74
C TYR A 36 -3.47 -9.29 -3.49
N ILE A 37 -4.39 -8.66 -2.77
CA ILE A 37 -5.26 -7.62 -3.30
C ILE A 37 -4.87 -6.29 -2.65
N PRO A 38 -4.38 -5.31 -3.42
CA PRO A 38 -4.14 -3.99 -2.86
C PRO A 38 -5.46 -3.28 -2.58
N VAL A 39 -5.55 -2.64 -1.42
CA VAL A 39 -6.75 -1.92 -0.98
C VAL A 39 -6.45 -0.43 -0.93
N GLY A 40 -7.35 0.37 -1.48
CA GLY A 40 -7.23 1.81 -1.45
C GLY A 40 -8.57 2.49 -1.24
N CYS A 41 -8.54 3.80 -1.16
CA CYS A 41 -9.73 4.63 -1.08
C CYS A 41 -9.52 5.89 -1.91
N GLU A 42 -10.55 6.70 -2.03
CA GLU A 42 -10.48 7.93 -2.82
C GLU A 42 -9.32 8.82 -2.38
N GLU A 43 -9.13 8.98 -1.07
CA GLU A 43 -8.08 9.82 -0.51
C GLU A 43 -6.70 9.30 -0.85
N THR A 44 -6.47 7.99 -0.73
CA THR A 44 -5.15 7.40 -1.02
C THR A 44 -4.85 7.40 -2.52
N VAL A 45 -5.87 7.21 -3.35
CA VAL A 45 -5.70 7.29 -4.82
C VAL A 45 -5.38 8.72 -5.23
N SER A 46 -6.08 9.70 -4.67
CA SER A 46 -5.82 11.12 -4.96
C SER A 46 -4.40 11.51 -4.57
N GLU A 47 -3.92 11.04 -3.42
CA GLU A 47 -2.54 11.29 -3.01
C GLU A 47 -1.54 10.66 -3.96
N LEU A 48 -1.78 9.43 -4.39
CA LEU A 48 -0.91 8.75 -5.35
C LEU A 48 -0.79 9.56 -6.64
N ILE A 49 -1.92 10.01 -7.18
CA ILE A 49 -1.92 10.81 -8.41
C ILE A 49 -1.12 12.10 -8.21
N ARG A 50 -1.32 12.78 -7.08
CA ARG A 50 -0.60 14.01 -6.76
C ARG A 50 0.91 13.80 -6.67
N VAL A 51 1.31 12.74 -5.99
CA VAL A 51 2.74 12.44 -5.80
C VAL A 51 3.40 12.04 -7.12
N LEU A 52 2.72 11.26 -7.96
CA LEU A 52 3.26 10.89 -9.28
C LEU A 52 3.52 12.12 -10.17
N ALA A 53 2.79 13.22 -9.93
CA ALA A 53 2.95 14.45 -10.68
C ALA A 53 4.08 15.34 -10.15
N TYR A 54 4.79 14.93 -9.10
CA TYR A 54 5.90 15.72 -8.58
C TYR A 54 7.02 15.84 -9.61
N PRO A 55 7.58 17.06 -9.78
CA PRO A 55 8.63 17.28 -10.81
C PRO A 55 9.84 16.38 -10.68
N LYS A 56 10.16 15.93 -9.48
CA LYS A 56 11.32 15.06 -9.25
C LYS A 56 11.24 13.73 -10.00
N PHE A 57 10.04 13.28 -10.37
CA PHE A 57 9.89 12.03 -11.11
C PHE A 57 9.95 12.25 -12.62
N GLY A 58 9.79 13.48 -13.10
CA GLY A 58 9.91 13.79 -14.51
C GLY A 58 8.95 13.05 -15.42
N LEU A 59 7.79 12.67 -14.89
CA LEU A 59 6.81 11.88 -15.65
C LEU A 59 5.90 12.78 -16.47
N SER A 60 5.64 12.39 -17.72
CA SER A 60 4.63 13.02 -18.54
C SER A 60 3.25 12.60 -18.08
N ARG A 61 2.23 13.34 -18.54
CA ARG A 61 0.84 12.99 -18.25
C ARG A 61 0.50 11.57 -18.73
N GLU A 62 0.98 11.23 -19.94
CA GLU A 62 0.75 9.90 -20.52
C GLU A 62 1.42 8.81 -19.70
N GLU A 63 2.63 9.07 -19.21
CA GLU A 63 3.34 8.13 -18.35
C GLU A 63 2.61 7.90 -17.04
N ILE A 64 2.09 8.98 -16.43
CA ILE A 64 1.29 8.86 -15.20
C ILE A 64 0.04 8.02 -15.45
N GLU A 65 -0.66 8.28 -16.56
CA GLU A 65 -1.85 7.51 -16.91
C GLU A 65 -1.53 6.02 -17.10
N GLN A 66 -0.40 5.70 -17.74
CA GLN A 66 0.03 4.31 -17.90
C GLN A 66 0.32 3.63 -16.58
N LEU A 67 1.01 4.34 -15.67
CA LEU A 67 1.30 3.79 -14.34
C LEU A 67 0.03 3.56 -13.53
N LEU A 68 -0.92 4.49 -13.60
CA LEU A 68 -2.21 4.31 -12.93
C LEU A 68 -2.96 3.11 -13.51
N GLY A 69 -2.84 2.85 -14.81
CA GLY A 69 -3.40 1.67 -15.45
C GLY A 69 -2.82 0.35 -14.95
N ASP A 70 -1.63 0.41 -14.33
CA ASP A 70 -0.98 -0.78 -13.77
C ASP A 70 -1.46 -1.10 -12.35
N ILE A 71 -2.14 -0.18 -11.68
CA ILE A 71 -2.62 -0.39 -10.32
C ILE A 71 -4.14 -0.31 -10.18
N LEU A 72 -4.78 0.69 -10.80
CA LEU A 72 -6.20 0.93 -10.57
C LEU A 72 -7.11 -0.26 -10.90
N PRO A 73 -6.87 -1.02 -11.99
CA PRO A 73 -7.71 -2.19 -12.27
C PRO A 73 -7.60 -3.31 -11.24
N PHE A 74 -6.52 -3.33 -10.46
CA PHE A 74 -6.25 -4.37 -9.47
C PHE A 74 -6.65 -3.94 -8.07
N LEU A 75 -6.93 -2.65 -7.88
CA LEU A 75 -7.16 -2.06 -6.56
C LEU A 75 -8.60 -2.33 -6.11
N GLU A 76 -8.75 -2.90 -4.90
CA GLU A 76 -10.04 -2.94 -4.25
C GLU A 76 -10.27 -1.57 -3.59
N THR A 77 -11.32 -0.86 -4.00
CA THR A 77 -11.61 0.45 -3.43
C THR A 77 -12.58 0.30 -2.26
N TYR A 78 -12.26 0.97 -1.17
CA TYR A 78 -13.09 1.01 0.03
C TYR A 78 -13.43 2.46 0.33
N LYS A 79 -14.67 2.71 0.71
CA LYS A 79 -15.10 4.05 1.09
C LYS A 79 -15.00 4.20 2.61
N ILE A 80 -14.11 5.10 3.06
CA ILE A 80 -13.98 5.39 4.49
C ILE A 80 -15.23 6.12 4.96
N HIS A 81 -15.79 5.65 6.08
CA HIS A 81 -16.99 6.23 6.64
C HIS A 81 -16.66 7.12 7.84
N GLY A 82 -17.31 8.28 7.88
CA GLY A 82 -17.17 9.21 8.98
C GLY A 82 -15.84 9.94 9.02
N ALA A 83 -15.70 10.82 10.00
CA ALA A 83 -14.44 11.46 10.30
C ALA A 83 -13.59 10.50 11.15
N TYR A 84 -12.30 10.47 10.88
CA TYR A 84 -11.39 9.66 11.68
C TYR A 84 -10.57 10.54 12.60
N ASP A 85 -10.29 10.01 13.80
CA ASP A 85 -9.56 10.74 14.81
C ASP A 85 -8.08 10.88 14.44
N PRO A 86 -7.44 11.99 14.84
CA PRO A 86 -5.99 12.12 14.69
C PRO A 86 -5.26 11.04 15.45
N ILE A 87 -4.10 10.66 14.95
CA ILE A 87 -3.22 9.69 15.62
C ILE A 87 -1.98 10.46 16.07
N ASP A 88 -1.84 10.62 17.37
CA ASP A 88 -0.82 11.49 17.95
C ASP A 88 0.60 11.03 17.66
N GLU A 89 0.81 9.73 17.49
CA GLU A 89 2.12 9.15 17.24
C GLU A 89 2.66 9.42 15.84
N LEU A 90 1.83 9.96 14.94
CA LEU A 90 2.24 10.24 13.56
C LEU A 90 2.76 11.68 13.45
N HIS A 91 3.95 11.85 12.85
CA HIS A 91 4.49 13.16 12.54
C HIS A 91 3.69 13.83 11.42
N ASP A 92 3.25 13.06 10.43
CA ASP A 92 2.45 13.59 9.33
C ASP A 92 1.00 13.15 9.53
N PRO A 93 0.08 14.09 9.81
CA PRO A 93 -1.33 13.74 9.98
C PRO A 93 -1.97 13.08 8.76
N SER A 94 -1.43 13.31 7.57
CA SER A 94 -1.97 12.69 6.35
C SER A 94 -1.78 11.18 6.32
N ASP A 95 -0.85 10.64 7.12
CA ASP A 95 -0.64 9.19 7.19
C ASP A 95 -1.75 8.48 7.95
N ALA A 96 -2.57 9.21 8.71
CA ALA A 96 -3.67 8.60 9.45
C ALA A 96 -4.68 7.92 8.54
N VAL A 97 -4.84 8.38 7.31
CA VAL A 97 -5.79 7.77 6.37
C VAL A 97 -5.46 6.30 6.10
N PHE A 98 -4.18 5.94 6.03
CA PHE A 98 -3.78 4.55 5.77
C PHE A 98 -4.17 3.64 6.93
N ILE A 99 -4.03 4.14 8.15
CA ILE A 99 -4.36 3.39 9.34
C ILE A 99 -5.86 3.18 9.44
N HIS A 100 -6.64 4.24 9.23
CA HIS A 100 -8.09 4.14 9.26
C HIS A 100 -8.64 3.29 8.10
N LEU A 101 -8.03 3.38 6.93
CA LEU A 101 -8.39 2.52 5.82
C LEU A 101 -8.16 1.05 6.18
N ALA A 102 -6.99 0.73 6.73
CA ALA A 102 -6.67 -0.65 7.11
C ALA A 102 -7.64 -1.18 8.15
N GLN A 103 -7.99 -0.36 9.14
CA GLN A 103 -8.93 -0.76 10.18
C GLN A 103 -10.35 -0.93 9.64
N GLN A 104 -10.87 0.07 8.93
CA GLN A 104 -12.26 0.03 8.46
C GLN A 104 -12.47 -1.04 7.40
N ALA A 105 -11.54 -1.19 6.47
CA ALA A 105 -11.62 -2.21 5.43
C ALA A 105 -11.27 -3.61 5.95
N ARG A 106 -10.80 -3.70 7.19
CA ARG A 106 -10.33 -4.96 7.78
C ARG A 106 -9.25 -5.61 6.93
N ALA A 107 -8.29 -4.80 6.49
CA ALA A 107 -7.18 -5.31 5.72
C ALA A 107 -6.32 -6.24 6.59
N ASP A 108 -5.70 -7.21 5.95
CA ASP A 108 -4.85 -8.17 6.66
C ASP A 108 -3.55 -7.54 7.11
N LEU A 109 -3.08 -6.51 6.38
CA LEU A 109 -1.79 -5.89 6.67
C LEU A 109 -1.75 -4.49 6.09
N LEU A 110 -1.07 -3.58 6.81
CA LEU A 110 -0.65 -2.28 6.30
C LEU A 110 0.86 -2.32 6.07
N VAL A 111 1.30 -2.05 4.85
CA VAL A 111 2.71 -2.10 4.48
C VAL A 111 3.23 -0.68 4.31
N SER A 112 4.26 -0.34 5.06
CA SER A 112 4.86 0.99 5.03
C SER A 112 6.34 0.93 5.38
N GLY A 113 7.12 1.83 4.79
CA GLY A 113 8.50 2.06 5.19
C GLY A 113 8.66 3.15 6.22
N ASP A 114 7.57 3.80 6.62
CA ASP A 114 7.59 4.90 7.58
C ASP A 114 7.75 4.35 9.00
N GLU A 115 8.78 4.82 9.71
CA GLU A 115 9.07 4.35 11.06
C GLU A 115 7.94 4.66 12.04
N ASP A 116 7.24 5.79 11.87
CA ASP A 116 6.13 6.14 12.74
C ASP A 116 4.96 5.17 12.60
N ILE A 117 4.68 4.74 11.36
CA ILE A 117 3.64 3.75 11.10
C ILE A 117 4.07 2.38 11.64
N LEU A 118 5.32 1.99 11.38
CA LEU A 118 5.84 0.71 11.87
C LEU A 118 5.84 0.64 13.39
N ALA A 119 6.06 1.77 14.06
CA ALA A 119 6.04 1.84 15.52
C ALA A 119 4.65 1.61 16.11
N LEU A 120 3.59 1.65 15.30
CA LEU A 120 2.23 1.39 15.76
C LEU A 120 1.90 -0.10 15.86
N GLN A 121 2.79 -0.98 15.41
CA GLN A 121 2.61 -2.43 15.55
C GLN A 121 2.32 -2.76 17.03
N ASP A 122 1.26 -3.51 17.26
CA ASP A 122 0.79 -3.90 18.60
C ASP A 122 0.21 -2.77 19.46
N LYS A 123 0.19 -1.54 18.97
CA LYS A 123 -0.37 -0.39 19.72
C LYS A 123 -1.81 -0.08 19.36
N ILE A 124 -2.25 -0.48 18.18
CA ILE A 124 -3.61 -0.23 17.70
C ILE A 124 -4.30 -1.57 17.49
N PRO A 125 -5.41 -1.83 18.18
CA PRO A 125 -6.14 -3.09 18.05
C PRO A 125 -6.59 -3.35 16.62
N GLY A 126 -6.38 -4.58 16.13
CA GLY A 126 -6.80 -4.98 14.80
C GLY A 126 -5.91 -4.48 13.67
N LEU A 127 -4.79 -3.81 14.00
CA LEU A 127 -3.86 -3.30 13.00
C LEU A 127 -2.58 -4.13 12.99
N ALA A 128 -2.29 -4.78 11.87
CA ALA A 128 -1.01 -5.41 11.62
C ALA A 128 -0.23 -4.56 10.63
N VAL A 129 1.04 -4.32 10.91
CA VAL A 129 1.91 -3.45 10.11
C VAL A 129 3.18 -4.22 9.76
N SER A 130 3.71 -3.98 8.57
CA SER A 130 4.95 -4.60 8.11
C SER A 130 5.72 -3.64 7.21
N SER A 131 7.04 -3.80 7.20
CA SER A 131 7.85 -3.13 6.18
C SER A 131 7.65 -3.79 4.82
N PRO A 132 7.94 -3.05 3.72
CA PRO A 132 7.88 -3.66 2.38
C PRO A 132 8.82 -4.85 2.23
N ALA A 133 10.01 -4.78 2.83
CA ALA A 133 10.98 -5.87 2.75
C ALA A 133 10.45 -7.14 3.43
N ASP A 134 9.88 -7.00 4.62
CA ASP A 134 9.33 -8.14 5.35
C ASP A 134 8.11 -8.73 4.64
N PHE A 135 7.27 -7.88 4.09
CA PHE A 135 6.11 -8.34 3.33
C PHE A 135 6.54 -9.13 2.09
N LEU A 136 7.48 -8.61 1.32
CA LEU A 136 8.01 -9.30 0.14
C LEU A 136 8.65 -10.62 0.51
N TYR A 137 9.40 -10.63 1.61
CA TYR A 137 10.01 -11.87 2.10
C TYR A 137 8.94 -12.91 2.42
N SER A 138 7.86 -12.51 3.08
CA SER A 138 6.78 -13.43 3.42
C SER A 138 6.14 -14.04 2.17
N LEU A 139 5.97 -13.27 1.11
CA LEU A 139 5.43 -13.78 -0.16
C LEU A 139 6.40 -14.77 -0.82
N THR A 140 7.69 -14.48 -0.76
CA THR A 140 8.72 -15.34 -1.34
C THR A 140 8.83 -16.67 -0.60
N VAL A 141 8.84 -16.63 0.72
CA VAL A 141 8.91 -17.84 1.55
C VAL A 141 7.67 -18.71 1.33
N CYS A 142 6.51 -18.10 1.33
CA CYS A 142 5.26 -18.81 1.11
C CYS A 142 5.26 -19.51 -0.26
N ARG A 143 5.80 -18.87 -1.29
CA ARG A 143 5.94 -19.46 -2.62
C ARG A 143 6.88 -20.65 -2.63
N LYS A 144 8.03 -20.54 -1.93
CA LYS A 144 9.04 -21.58 -1.89
C LYS A 144 8.57 -22.83 -1.15
N THR A 145 7.77 -22.65 -0.12
CA THR A 145 7.26 -23.76 0.67
C THR A 145 5.96 -24.34 0.12
N GLY A 146 5.48 -23.83 -1.02
CA GLY A 146 4.22 -24.27 -1.57
C GLY A 146 3.03 -23.87 -0.73
N CYS A 147 3.18 -22.86 0.10
CA CYS A 147 2.15 -22.34 0.97
C CYS A 147 0.94 -21.89 0.14
N ALA A 148 -0.22 -22.48 0.35
CA ALA A 148 -1.43 -22.14 -0.38
C ALA A 148 -2.14 -20.99 0.33
N ARG A 149 -2.27 -19.89 -0.35
CA ARG A 149 -3.05 -18.76 0.14
C ARG A 149 -3.77 -18.09 -1.00
#